data_8c014d35a147a08607a72de7dc45f46f
#
_entry.id   8c014d35a147a08607a72de7dc45f46f
#
_cell.length_a   1.000
_cell.length_b   1.000
_cell.length_c   1.000
_cell.angle_alpha   90.00
_cell.angle_beta   90.00
_cell.angle_gamma   90.00
#
_symmetry.space_group_name_H-M   'P 1'
#
loop_
_entity.id
_entity.type
_entity.pdbx_description
1 polymer ?
#
loop_
_entity_poly.entity_id
_entity_poly.type
_entity_poly.pdbx_seq_one_letter_code
_entity_poly.pdbx_strand_id
1 'polypeptide(L)'
;ARQNSTSPFLAIVNTDVMLTPDCLDTLEKAALRLNRFVLAGQRWDLAVKKELKFHPRFYDDLLERVKKTGRRHPPMGSDYFIFPRDCFTRIPELAVGRAGWDNWMLYEARQRGWKLVDATQDILLVHQNHDYSHLPGGQPHYRLPETFENVRQMGGRQTIFKLFDCSHQLVNGQIQKIPLNGKKLLREVEIFPLVTLRSRTLGWLSYALFHPVKALGEIRSWASTRRKKRLP
;
A
#
# COMPACT_ATOMS: atom_id res chain seq x y z
N ALA A 1 3.39 -2.01 -18.91
CA ALA A 1 4.70 -1.39 -18.63
C ALA A 1 5.86 -2.35 -18.95
N ARG A 2 5.90 -3.59 -18.39
CA ARG A 2 7.04 -4.52 -18.57
C ARG A 2 7.34 -4.86 -20.02
N GLN A 3 6.32 -5.03 -20.87
CA GLN A 3 6.48 -5.35 -22.28
C GLN A 3 6.90 -4.15 -23.14
N ASN A 4 6.52 -2.94 -22.70
CA ASN A 4 6.64 -1.70 -23.49
C ASN A 4 7.80 -0.79 -23.01
N SER A 5 8.63 -1.25 -22.08
CA SER A 5 9.74 -0.48 -21.53
C SER A 5 10.87 -1.40 -21.07
N THR A 6 12.11 -0.94 -21.21
CA THR A 6 13.34 -1.58 -20.69
C THR A 6 13.82 -0.96 -19.39
N SER A 7 13.08 -0.01 -18.81
CA SER A 7 13.45 0.66 -17.57
C SER A 7 13.79 -0.34 -16.46
N PRO A 8 14.89 -0.16 -15.72
CA PRO A 8 15.26 -1.04 -14.60
C PRO A 8 14.29 -0.95 -13.41
N PHE A 9 13.50 0.11 -13.34
CA PHE A 9 12.50 0.33 -12.30
C PHE A 9 11.12 0.49 -12.88
N LEU A 10 10.12 0.13 -12.09
CA LEU A 10 8.70 0.27 -12.42
C LEU A 10 8.01 0.99 -11.27
N ALA A 11 6.95 1.72 -11.62
CA ALA A 11 6.05 2.35 -10.65
C ALA A 11 4.61 1.93 -10.93
N ILE A 12 3.85 1.70 -9.87
CA ILE A 12 2.39 1.63 -9.88
C ILE A 12 1.90 2.83 -9.09
N VAL A 13 1.04 3.63 -9.69
CA VAL A 13 0.57 4.90 -9.11
C VAL A 13 -0.92 5.03 -9.40
N ASN A 14 -1.71 5.49 -8.43
CA ASN A 14 -3.10 5.83 -8.65
C ASN A 14 -3.21 7.03 -9.61
N THR A 15 -4.33 7.15 -10.31
CA THR A 15 -4.53 8.18 -11.34
C THR A 15 -4.91 9.56 -10.82
N ASP A 16 -5.29 9.65 -9.55
CA ASP A 16 -5.76 10.84 -8.83
C ASP A 16 -4.68 11.44 -7.92
N VAL A 17 -3.42 11.10 -8.18
CA VAL A 17 -2.28 11.58 -7.40
C VAL A 17 -1.22 12.27 -8.27
N MET A 18 -0.47 13.16 -7.65
CA MET A 18 0.71 13.79 -8.22
C MET A 18 1.95 13.38 -7.43
N LEU A 19 2.89 12.73 -8.09
CA LEU A 19 4.25 12.51 -7.60
C LEU A 19 5.10 13.73 -7.96
N THR A 20 5.86 14.22 -7.00
CA THR A 20 6.82 15.31 -7.22
C THR A 20 8.18 14.76 -7.68
N PRO A 21 9.05 15.58 -8.30
CA PRO A 21 10.35 15.14 -8.86
C PRO A 21 11.30 14.50 -7.84
N ASP A 22 11.16 14.79 -6.55
CA ASP A 22 11.92 14.18 -5.45
C ASP A 22 11.83 12.64 -5.42
N CYS A 23 10.81 12.07 -6.05
CA CYS A 23 10.69 10.61 -6.17
C CYS A 23 11.83 9.99 -7.00
N LEU A 24 12.40 10.70 -7.98
CA LEU A 24 13.51 10.21 -8.80
C LEU A 24 14.81 10.21 -7.99
N ASP A 25 15.13 11.30 -7.31
CA ASP A 25 16.31 11.40 -6.42
C ASP A 25 16.27 10.36 -5.32
N THR A 26 15.06 10.13 -4.77
CA THR A 26 14.82 9.13 -3.74
C THR A 26 15.02 7.72 -4.27
N LEU A 27 14.54 7.43 -5.48
CA LEU A 27 14.73 6.14 -6.15
C LEU A 27 16.22 5.87 -6.41
N GLU A 28 16.96 6.84 -6.91
CA GLU A 28 18.40 6.71 -7.15
C GLU A 28 19.16 6.38 -5.86
N LYS A 29 18.90 7.11 -4.77
CA LYS A 29 19.50 6.85 -3.46
C LYS A 29 19.17 5.45 -2.93
N ALA A 30 17.95 4.97 -3.15
CA ALA A 30 17.55 3.62 -2.77
C ALA A 30 18.27 2.55 -3.63
N ALA A 31 18.33 2.75 -4.95
CA ALA A 31 18.93 1.83 -5.89
C ALA A 31 20.45 1.63 -5.68
N LEU A 32 21.15 2.67 -5.23
CA LEU A 32 22.57 2.58 -4.88
C LEU A 32 22.86 1.69 -3.66
N ARG A 33 21.85 1.44 -2.81
CA ARG A 33 22.02 0.74 -1.52
C ARG A 33 21.26 -0.56 -1.41
N LEU A 34 20.25 -0.76 -2.23
CA LEU A 34 19.33 -1.90 -2.15
C LEU A 34 19.14 -2.56 -3.52
N ASN A 35 19.25 -3.88 -3.55
CA ASN A 35 19.00 -4.65 -4.79
C ASN A 35 17.50 -4.92 -5.01
N ARG A 36 16.77 -5.35 -3.96
CA ARG A 36 15.34 -5.63 -4.02
C ARG A 36 14.62 -4.86 -2.94
N PHE A 37 13.84 -3.89 -3.35
CA PHE A 37 13.12 -2.99 -2.46
C PHE A 37 11.79 -2.55 -3.05
N VAL A 38 10.96 -1.99 -2.19
CA VAL A 38 9.72 -1.33 -2.57
C VAL A 38 9.64 -0.03 -1.79
N LEU A 39 9.60 1.10 -2.50
CA LEU A 39 9.28 2.40 -1.93
C LEU A 39 7.76 2.57 -1.93
N ALA A 40 7.21 2.93 -0.80
CA ALA A 40 5.81 3.28 -0.60
C ALA A 40 5.73 4.40 0.45
N GLY A 41 4.62 5.09 0.56
CA GLY A 41 4.50 6.17 1.54
C GLY A 41 3.09 6.72 1.66
N GLN A 42 2.90 7.59 2.64
CA GLN A 42 1.65 8.31 2.84
C GLN A 42 1.47 9.39 1.78
N ARG A 43 0.22 9.71 1.52
CA ARG A 43 -0.18 10.82 0.68
C ARG A 43 -0.60 12.04 1.51
N TRP A 44 -0.62 13.19 0.87
CA TRP A 44 -1.26 14.38 1.35
C TRP A 44 -2.57 14.61 0.58
N ASP A 45 -3.69 14.60 1.28
CA ASP A 45 -4.98 14.92 0.73
C ASP A 45 -5.10 16.44 0.58
N LEU A 46 -5.37 16.93 -0.64
CA LEU A 46 -5.48 18.35 -0.97
C LEU A 46 -6.76 18.64 -1.74
N ALA A 47 -7.52 19.65 -1.31
CA ALA A 47 -8.68 20.12 -2.06
C ALA A 47 -8.24 20.89 -3.31
N VAL A 48 -8.41 20.27 -4.49
CA VAL A 48 -8.13 20.89 -5.79
C VAL A 48 -9.45 21.24 -6.46
N LYS A 49 -9.88 22.50 -6.33
CA LYS A 49 -11.18 22.99 -6.84
C LYS A 49 -11.10 23.60 -8.24
N LYS A 50 -9.90 23.88 -8.74
CA LYS A 50 -9.66 24.50 -10.04
C LYS A 50 -8.60 23.70 -10.77
N GLU A 51 -8.63 23.79 -12.10
CA GLU A 51 -7.60 23.22 -12.97
C GLU A 51 -6.21 23.69 -12.53
N LEU A 52 -5.27 22.76 -12.51
CA LEU A 52 -3.87 23.01 -12.16
C LEU A 52 -3.14 23.50 -13.41
N LYS A 53 -2.54 24.69 -13.33
CA LYS A 53 -1.71 25.25 -14.41
C LYS A 53 -0.24 24.97 -14.10
N PHE A 54 0.41 24.21 -14.97
CA PHE A 54 1.83 23.92 -14.84
C PHE A 54 2.65 25.14 -15.30
N HIS A 55 3.62 25.53 -14.46
CA HIS A 55 4.55 26.65 -14.70
C HIS A 55 5.87 26.36 -13.94
N PRO A 56 6.96 27.10 -14.17
CA PRO A 56 8.29 26.78 -13.58
C PRO A 56 8.32 26.63 -12.07
N ARG A 57 7.44 27.31 -11.32
CA ARG A 57 7.35 27.22 -9.86
C ARG A 57 6.19 26.34 -9.37
N PHE A 58 5.61 25.53 -10.23
CA PHE A 58 4.44 24.73 -9.91
C PHE A 58 4.61 23.86 -8.67
N TYR A 59 5.75 23.18 -8.55
CA TYR A 59 6.01 22.27 -7.43
C TYR A 59 6.25 23.03 -6.11
N ASP A 60 6.89 24.18 -6.14
CA ASP A 60 7.06 25.04 -4.97
C ASP A 60 5.71 25.52 -4.45
N ASP A 61 4.88 26.01 -5.33
CA ASP A 61 3.53 26.49 -4.99
C ASP A 61 2.63 25.35 -4.50
N LEU A 62 2.76 24.15 -5.09
CA LEU A 62 2.07 22.95 -4.62
C LEU A 62 2.51 22.57 -3.21
N LEU A 63 3.81 22.57 -2.93
CA LEU A 63 4.37 22.29 -1.61
C LEU A 63 3.88 23.29 -0.55
N GLU A 64 3.89 24.59 -0.89
CA GLU A 64 3.36 25.62 0.02
C GLU A 64 1.87 25.42 0.28
N ARG A 65 1.10 25.05 -0.73
CA ARG A 65 -0.32 24.76 -0.60
C ARG A 65 -0.57 23.54 0.29
N VAL A 66 0.20 22.48 0.12
CA VAL A 66 0.15 21.28 0.98
C VAL A 66 0.47 21.64 2.42
N LYS A 67 1.50 22.45 2.67
CA LYS A 67 1.87 22.90 4.03
C LYS A 67 0.75 23.73 4.69
N LYS A 68 0.02 24.55 3.91
CA LYS A 68 -1.04 25.43 4.43
C LYS A 68 -2.37 24.70 4.64
N THR A 69 -2.76 23.81 3.75
CA THR A 69 -4.13 23.25 3.72
C THR A 69 -4.20 21.75 3.50
N GLY A 70 -3.08 21.09 3.22
CA GLY A 70 -3.01 19.65 3.03
C GLY A 70 -3.21 18.90 4.33
N ARG A 71 -3.79 17.72 4.24
CA ARG A 71 -3.95 16.80 5.37
C ARG A 71 -3.23 15.48 5.06
N ARG A 72 -2.29 15.10 5.91
CA ARG A 72 -1.64 13.80 5.76
C ARG A 72 -2.63 12.66 5.99
N HIS A 73 -2.74 11.76 5.03
CA HIS A 73 -3.59 10.59 5.12
C HIS A 73 -3.04 9.59 6.16
N PRO A 74 -3.88 8.88 6.94
CA PRO A 74 -3.40 7.83 7.83
C PRO A 74 -2.59 6.74 7.10
N PRO A 75 -1.61 6.08 7.77
CA PRO A 75 -0.71 5.09 7.14
C PRO A 75 -1.39 3.74 6.92
N MET A 76 -2.57 3.73 6.26
CA MET A 76 -3.40 2.53 6.07
C MET A 76 -3.02 1.72 4.83
N GLY A 77 -2.52 2.39 3.80
CA GLY A 77 -2.08 1.82 2.54
C GLY A 77 -1.15 2.81 1.83
N SER A 78 -0.92 2.64 0.54
CA SER A 78 -0.14 3.56 -0.28
C SER A 78 -0.75 3.67 -1.68
N ASP A 79 -0.70 4.87 -2.25
CA ASP A 79 -1.20 5.14 -3.61
C ASP A 79 -0.08 5.06 -4.66
N TYR A 80 1.14 4.76 -4.25
CA TYR A 80 2.27 4.52 -5.13
C TYR A 80 3.18 3.42 -4.61
N PHE A 81 3.79 2.69 -5.54
CA PHE A 81 4.82 1.69 -5.29
C PHE A 81 5.89 1.82 -6.36
N ILE A 82 7.15 2.07 -5.97
CA ILE A 82 8.30 2.12 -6.88
C ILE A 82 9.24 0.99 -6.51
N PHE A 83 9.66 0.19 -7.49
CA PHE A 83 10.41 -1.04 -7.24
C PHE A 83 11.26 -1.46 -8.44
N PRO A 84 12.34 -2.25 -8.24
CA PRO A 84 13.10 -2.88 -9.31
C PRO A 84 12.24 -3.78 -10.20
N ARG A 85 12.56 -3.82 -11.48
CA ARG A 85 11.81 -4.57 -12.50
C ARG A 85 11.65 -6.07 -12.18
N ASP A 86 12.56 -6.68 -11.46
CA ASP A 86 12.50 -8.09 -11.07
C ASP A 86 11.58 -8.37 -9.86
N CYS A 87 11.06 -7.32 -9.22
CA CYS A 87 10.03 -7.42 -8.20
C CYS A 87 8.63 -7.50 -8.83
N PHE A 88 7.67 -8.12 -8.16
CA PHE A 88 6.26 -8.24 -8.58
C PHE A 88 6.10 -8.76 -10.02
N THR A 89 6.83 -9.81 -10.41
CA THR A 89 6.71 -10.43 -11.73
C THR A 89 5.36 -11.12 -11.93
N ARG A 90 4.68 -11.45 -10.86
CA ARG A 90 3.31 -11.99 -10.84
C ARG A 90 2.49 -11.20 -9.83
N ILE A 91 1.41 -10.61 -10.28
CA ILE A 91 0.42 -9.89 -9.48
C ILE A 91 -0.91 -10.63 -9.66
N PRO A 92 -1.64 -10.96 -8.58
CA PRO A 92 -2.99 -11.51 -8.69
C PRO A 92 -3.91 -10.55 -9.44
N GLU A 93 -5.03 -11.04 -9.93
CA GLU A 93 -6.05 -10.23 -10.60
C GLU A 93 -6.80 -9.36 -9.59
N LEU A 94 -6.12 -8.35 -9.08
CA LEU A 94 -6.65 -7.40 -8.11
C LEU A 94 -7.26 -6.20 -8.83
N ALA A 95 -8.44 -5.80 -8.39
CA ALA A 95 -9.07 -4.56 -8.83
C ALA A 95 -8.31 -3.36 -8.22
N VAL A 96 -7.50 -2.69 -9.03
CA VAL A 96 -6.79 -1.45 -8.66
C VAL A 96 -7.81 -0.35 -8.39
N GLY A 97 -7.55 0.53 -7.41
CA GLY A 97 -8.50 1.54 -6.95
C GLY A 97 -9.61 1.00 -6.04
N ARG A 98 -9.55 -0.28 -5.66
CA ARG A 98 -10.38 -0.88 -4.61
C ARG A 98 -9.50 -1.29 -3.42
N ALA A 99 -10.04 -1.28 -2.20
CA ALA A 99 -9.23 -1.64 -1.03
C ALA A 99 -8.65 -3.06 -1.17
N GLY A 100 -7.44 -3.25 -0.68
CA GLY A 100 -6.76 -4.53 -0.63
C GLY A 100 -5.59 -4.67 -1.59
N TRP A 101 -5.63 -4.10 -2.79
CA TRP A 101 -4.53 -4.25 -3.75
C TRP A 101 -3.21 -3.65 -3.23
N ASP A 102 -3.27 -2.48 -2.64
CA ASP A 102 -2.16 -1.78 -2.01
C ASP A 102 -1.64 -2.52 -0.77
N ASN A 103 -2.56 -3.03 0.06
CA ASN A 103 -2.21 -3.84 1.22
C ASN A 103 -1.49 -5.14 0.79
N TRP A 104 -1.90 -5.76 -0.32
CA TRP A 104 -1.22 -6.93 -0.88
C TRP A 104 0.19 -6.60 -1.35
N MET A 105 0.41 -5.47 -2.00
CA MET A 105 1.75 -5.03 -2.44
C MET A 105 2.72 -4.95 -1.25
N LEU A 106 2.26 -4.37 -0.13
CA LEU A 106 3.04 -4.28 1.10
C LEU A 106 3.32 -5.67 1.70
N TYR A 107 2.32 -6.54 1.73
CA TYR A 107 2.44 -7.91 2.21
C TYR A 107 3.43 -8.72 1.37
N GLU A 108 3.27 -8.73 0.05
CA GLU A 108 4.11 -9.49 -0.87
C GLU A 108 5.58 -9.07 -0.76
N ALA A 109 5.85 -7.76 -0.67
CA ALA A 109 7.21 -7.25 -0.47
C ALA A 109 7.84 -7.83 0.82
N ARG A 110 7.10 -7.82 1.93
CA ARG A 110 7.56 -8.38 3.20
C ARG A 110 7.76 -9.90 3.12
N GLN A 111 6.82 -10.63 2.52
CA GLN A 111 6.89 -12.08 2.38
C GLN A 111 8.04 -12.52 1.50
N ARG A 112 8.36 -11.76 0.45
CA ARG A 112 9.53 -12.01 -0.42
C ARG A 112 10.87 -11.67 0.24
N GLY A 113 10.84 -10.99 1.39
CA GLY A 113 12.05 -10.54 2.08
C GLY A 113 12.68 -9.31 1.41
N TRP A 114 11.94 -8.61 0.53
CA TRP A 114 12.39 -7.35 -0.05
C TRP A 114 12.36 -6.25 1.02
N LYS A 115 13.20 -5.24 0.85
CA LYS A 115 13.20 -4.10 1.76
C LYS A 115 11.98 -3.23 1.47
N LEU A 116 10.95 -3.35 2.30
CA LEU A 116 9.80 -2.46 2.24
C LEU A 116 10.16 -1.18 3.00
N VAL A 117 10.24 -0.08 2.26
CA VAL A 117 10.75 1.22 2.73
C VAL A 117 9.63 2.24 2.75
N ASP A 118 9.34 2.78 3.91
CA ASP A 118 8.48 3.95 4.05
C ASP A 118 9.26 5.21 3.65
N ALA A 119 8.92 5.77 2.49
CA ALA A 119 9.53 6.96 1.92
C ALA A 119 8.69 8.23 2.13
N THR A 120 7.76 8.21 3.07
CA THR A 120 6.83 9.33 3.36
C THR A 120 7.53 10.67 3.62
N GLN A 121 8.75 10.64 4.15
CA GLN A 121 9.47 11.88 4.49
C GLN A 121 10.24 12.47 3.32
N ASP A 122 10.60 11.65 2.34
CA ASP A 122 11.47 12.02 1.22
C ASP A 122 10.71 12.13 -0.11
N ILE A 123 9.52 11.55 -0.22
CA ILE A 123 8.66 11.64 -1.40
C ILE A 123 7.36 12.35 -1.04
N LEU A 124 7.12 13.50 -1.67
CA LEU A 124 5.84 14.16 -1.60
C LEU A 124 4.87 13.56 -2.61
N LEU A 125 3.78 12.98 -2.12
CA LEU A 125 2.64 12.56 -2.91
C LEU A 125 1.41 13.37 -2.54
N VAL A 126 0.80 14.01 -3.52
CA VAL A 126 -0.42 14.79 -3.34
C VAL A 126 -1.59 14.09 -4.01
N HIS A 127 -2.64 13.84 -3.25
CA HIS A 127 -3.89 13.23 -3.71
C HIS A 127 -4.96 14.32 -3.80
N GLN A 128 -5.66 14.36 -4.92
CA GLN A 128 -6.82 15.23 -5.07
C GLN A 128 -7.98 14.70 -4.24
N ASN A 129 -8.46 15.49 -3.28
CA ASN A 129 -9.65 15.13 -2.52
C ASN A 129 -10.89 15.09 -3.44
N HIS A 130 -11.57 13.97 -3.42
CA HIS A 130 -12.86 13.79 -4.05
C HIS A 130 -13.79 12.99 -3.12
N ASP A 131 -15.06 13.02 -3.40
CA ASP A 131 -16.06 12.16 -2.79
C ASP A 131 -16.17 10.82 -3.54
N TYR A 132 -17.11 10.00 -3.13
CA TYR A 132 -17.38 8.70 -3.77
C TYR A 132 -18.52 8.76 -4.79
N SER A 133 -18.92 9.94 -5.25
CA SER A 133 -20.05 10.13 -6.19
C SER A 133 -19.87 9.38 -7.51
N HIS A 134 -18.62 9.16 -7.93
CA HIS A 134 -18.26 8.39 -9.11
C HIS A 134 -18.43 6.86 -8.95
N LEU A 135 -18.65 6.38 -7.73
CA LEU A 135 -18.83 4.95 -7.46
C LEU A 135 -20.31 4.57 -7.39
N PRO A 136 -20.66 3.30 -7.69
CA PRO A 136 -22.03 2.82 -7.62
C PRO A 136 -22.69 3.12 -6.26
N GLY A 137 -23.81 3.84 -6.29
CA GLY A 137 -24.54 4.24 -5.08
C GLY A 137 -23.84 5.26 -4.19
N GLY A 138 -22.76 5.92 -4.67
CA GLY A 138 -21.98 6.91 -3.91
C GLY A 138 -21.31 6.32 -2.66
N GLN A 139 -21.20 4.99 -2.57
CA GLN A 139 -20.66 4.33 -1.38
C GLN A 139 -19.14 4.21 -1.42
N PRO A 140 -18.47 4.21 -0.25
CA PRO A 140 -17.03 4.07 -0.17
C PRO A 140 -16.54 2.76 -0.82
N HIS A 141 -15.40 2.84 -1.53
CA HIS A 141 -14.82 1.72 -2.28
C HIS A 141 -14.62 0.44 -1.44
N TYR A 142 -14.36 0.55 -0.14
CA TYR A 142 -14.17 -0.59 0.77
C TYR A 142 -15.45 -1.38 1.06
N ARG A 143 -16.63 -0.92 0.60
CA ARG A 143 -17.91 -1.63 0.69
C ARG A 143 -18.30 -2.35 -0.60
N LEU A 144 -17.54 -2.15 -1.66
CA LEU A 144 -17.83 -2.74 -2.97
C LEU A 144 -17.45 -4.24 -3.03
N PRO A 145 -18.16 -5.04 -3.85
CA PRO A 145 -17.86 -6.47 -4.02
C PRO A 145 -16.41 -6.75 -4.41
N GLU A 146 -15.81 -5.92 -5.26
CA GLU A 146 -14.44 -6.04 -5.72
C GLU A 146 -13.42 -5.95 -4.58
N THR A 147 -13.72 -5.20 -3.52
CA THR A 147 -12.88 -5.16 -2.32
C THR A 147 -12.87 -6.51 -1.59
N PHE A 148 -14.02 -7.17 -1.49
CA PHE A 148 -14.09 -8.50 -0.89
C PHE A 148 -13.37 -9.53 -1.75
N GLU A 149 -13.47 -9.40 -3.07
CA GLU A 149 -12.74 -10.24 -4.01
C GLU A 149 -11.24 -10.02 -3.91
N ASN A 150 -10.76 -8.77 -3.84
CA ASN A 150 -9.35 -8.46 -3.57
C ASN A 150 -8.86 -9.17 -2.30
N VAL A 151 -9.60 -9.05 -1.17
CA VAL A 151 -9.23 -9.70 0.09
C VAL A 151 -9.16 -11.22 -0.07
N ARG A 152 -10.06 -11.82 -0.83
CA ARG A 152 -10.03 -13.27 -1.13
C ARG A 152 -8.81 -13.65 -1.97
N GLN A 153 -8.53 -12.91 -3.04
CA GLN A 153 -7.41 -13.15 -3.97
C GLN A 153 -6.04 -13.00 -3.28
N MET A 154 -5.91 -12.03 -2.39
CA MET A 154 -4.67 -11.81 -1.65
C MET A 154 -4.41 -12.86 -0.56
N GLY A 155 -5.40 -13.67 -0.18
CA GLY A 155 -5.25 -14.75 0.80
C GLY A 155 -5.86 -14.48 2.17
N GLY A 156 -6.86 -13.59 2.25
CA GLY A 156 -7.61 -13.28 3.47
C GLY A 156 -7.11 -12.04 4.22
N ARG A 157 -7.76 -11.73 5.31
CA ARG A 157 -7.47 -10.52 6.10
C ARG A 157 -6.09 -10.50 6.77
N GLN A 158 -5.49 -11.66 6.99
CA GLN A 158 -4.12 -11.79 7.52
C GLN A 158 -3.06 -11.10 6.64
N THR A 159 -3.35 -10.93 5.34
CA THR A 159 -2.46 -10.29 4.38
C THR A 159 -2.74 -8.79 4.19
N ILE A 160 -3.62 -8.19 5.00
CA ILE A 160 -3.85 -6.75 5.02
C ILE A 160 -2.68 -6.07 5.75
N PHE A 161 -1.65 -5.73 4.99
CA PHE A 161 -0.50 -4.97 5.49
C PHE A 161 -0.71 -3.47 5.28
N LYS A 162 0.00 -2.68 6.08
CA LYS A 162 -0.07 -1.22 6.11
C LYS A 162 1.35 -0.64 6.05
N LEU A 163 1.50 0.65 5.89
CA LEU A 163 2.82 1.31 5.98
C LEU A 163 3.49 1.08 7.34
N PHE A 164 2.73 0.88 8.40
CA PHE A 164 3.26 0.44 9.70
C PHE A 164 4.05 -0.87 9.62
N ASP A 165 3.79 -1.72 8.62
CA ASP A 165 4.48 -2.99 8.41
C ASP A 165 5.78 -2.84 7.59
N CYS A 166 6.17 -1.62 7.22
CA CYS A 166 7.46 -1.35 6.60
C CYS A 166 8.61 -1.81 7.49
N SER A 167 9.65 -2.39 6.87
CA SER A 167 10.85 -2.84 7.57
C SER A 167 11.90 -1.74 7.71
N HIS A 168 11.86 -0.79 6.79
CA HIS A 168 12.79 0.34 6.68
C HIS A 168 12.03 1.63 6.49
N GLN A 169 12.68 2.73 6.79
CA GLN A 169 12.25 4.08 6.44
C GLN A 169 13.36 4.82 5.72
N LEU A 170 12.98 5.78 4.92
CA LEU A 170 13.90 6.71 4.27
C LEU A 170 13.70 8.08 4.88
N VAL A 171 14.76 8.67 5.39
CA VAL A 171 14.75 9.96 6.06
C VAL A 171 15.96 10.76 5.61
N ASN A 172 15.75 11.90 4.98
CA ASN A 172 16.82 12.76 4.43
C ASN A 172 17.79 11.98 3.52
N GLY A 173 17.27 11.11 2.65
CA GLY A 173 18.05 10.27 1.75
C GLY A 173 18.79 9.11 2.41
N GLN A 174 18.56 8.85 3.69
CA GLN A 174 19.19 7.77 4.45
C GLN A 174 18.20 6.64 4.71
N ILE A 175 18.56 5.42 4.23
CA ILE A 175 17.76 4.23 4.52
C ILE A 175 18.18 3.65 5.87
N GLN A 176 17.23 3.49 6.76
CA GLN A 176 17.45 2.96 8.10
C GLN A 176 16.33 1.99 8.49
N LYS A 177 16.66 1.03 9.35
CA LYS A 177 15.63 0.13 9.91
C LYS A 177 14.68 0.93 10.80
N ILE A 178 13.39 0.62 10.72
CA ILE A 178 12.41 1.20 11.63
C ILE A 178 12.66 0.65 13.04
N PRO A 179 12.80 1.51 14.06
CA PRO A 179 13.00 1.07 15.45
C PRO A 179 11.84 0.19 15.94
N LEU A 180 12.17 -0.86 16.68
CA LEU A 180 11.18 -1.74 17.31
C LEU A 180 10.71 -1.10 18.63
N ASN A 181 9.56 -0.46 18.62
CA ASN A 181 8.81 -0.16 19.84
C ASN A 181 7.85 -1.31 20.17
N GLY A 182 7.22 -1.28 21.36
CA GLY A 182 6.35 -2.36 21.81
C GLY A 182 5.22 -2.72 20.83
N LYS A 183 4.59 -1.74 20.20
CA LYS A 183 3.55 -1.97 19.17
C LYS A 183 4.11 -2.62 17.92
N LYS A 184 5.27 -2.15 17.46
CA LYS A 184 5.94 -2.70 16.28
C LYS A 184 6.44 -4.12 16.55
N LEU A 185 7.02 -4.37 17.72
CA LEU A 185 7.45 -5.71 18.13
C LEU A 185 6.27 -6.70 18.15
N LEU A 186 5.16 -6.31 18.78
CA LEU A 186 3.95 -7.13 18.83
C LEU A 186 3.43 -7.47 17.42
N ARG A 187 3.45 -6.50 16.52
CA ARG A 187 3.07 -6.72 15.11
C ARG A 187 4.06 -7.63 14.38
N GLU A 188 5.36 -7.48 14.59
CA GLU A 188 6.36 -8.38 13.99
C GLU A 188 6.20 -9.83 14.48
N VAL A 189 5.85 -10.03 15.76
CA VAL A 189 5.51 -11.37 16.30
C VAL A 189 4.26 -11.92 15.63
N GLU A 190 3.21 -11.13 15.48
CA GLU A 190 1.96 -11.52 14.81
C GLU A 190 2.22 -11.99 13.36
N ILE A 191 2.98 -11.22 12.59
CA ILE A 191 3.20 -11.50 11.16
C ILE A 191 4.36 -12.46 10.89
N PHE A 192 5.16 -12.81 11.91
CA PHE A 192 6.33 -13.70 11.77
C PHE A 192 6.02 -15.03 11.07
N PRO A 193 4.95 -15.77 11.43
CA PRO A 193 4.63 -17.02 10.75
C PRO A 193 4.30 -16.82 9.26
N LEU A 194 3.68 -15.71 8.92
CA LEU A 194 3.28 -15.41 7.56
C LEU A 194 4.45 -14.93 6.69
N VAL A 195 5.32 -14.09 7.25
CA VAL A 195 6.41 -13.43 6.53
C VAL A 195 7.69 -14.28 6.54
N THR A 196 8.10 -14.76 7.69
CA THR A 196 9.38 -15.47 7.87
C THR A 196 9.26 -16.95 7.60
N LEU A 197 8.26 -17.62 8.18
CA LEU A 197 8.00 -19.02 7.93
C LEU A 197 7.26 -19.28 6.62
N ARG A 198 6.72 -18.21 6.00
CA ARG A 198 5.95 -18.26 4.73
C ARG A 198 4.79 -19.24 4.78
N SER A 199 4.23 -19.47 5.95
CA SER A 199 3.12 -20.38 6.19
C SER A 199 1.80 -19.61 6.30
N ARG A 200 0.91 -19.78 5.33
CA ARG A 200 -0.43 -19.14 5.37
C ARG A 200 -1.28 -19.69 6.51
N THR A 201 -1.16 -20.99 6.81
CA THR A 201 -1.92 -21.62 7.90
C THR A 201 -1.48 -21.07 9.26
N LEU A 202 -0.17 -21.07 9.56
CA LEU A 202 0.35 -20.51 10.80
C LEU A 202 0.10 -19.00 10.89
N GLY A 203 0.18 -18.29 9.77
CA GLY A 203 -0.16 -16.88 9.69
C GLY A 203 -1.62 -16.62 10.04
N TRP A 204 -2.55 -17.45 9.55
CA TRP A 204 -3.95 -17.36 9.90
C TRP A 204 -4.22 -17.65 11.38
N LEU A 205 -3.57 -18.67 11.94
CA LEU A 205 -3.67 -18.99 13.37
C LEU A 205 -3.16 -17.82 14.23
N SER A 206 -2.02 -17.27 13.88
CA SER A 206 -1.49 -16.06 14.52
C SER A 206 -2.47 -14.89 14.42
N TYR A 207 -2.98 -14.60 13.21
CA TYR A 207 -3.98 -13.56 13.01
C TYR A 207 -5.23 -13.79 13.87
N ALA A 208 -5.72 -15.03 13.97
CA ALA A 208 -6.88 -15.37 14.79
C ALA A 208 -6.62 -15.16 16.29
N LEU A 209 -5.41 -15.43 16.75
CA LEU A 209 -4.99 -15.18 18.13
C LEU A 209 -4.98 -13.67 18.45
N PHE A 210 -4.40 -12.86 17.57
CA PHE A 210 -4.30 -11.41 17.77
C PHE A 210 -5.59 -10.64 17.47
N HIS A 211 -6.48 -11.21 16.63
CA HIS A 211 -7.72 -10.57 16.17
C HIS A 211 -8.93 -11.51 16.21
N PRO A 212 -9.30 -12.10 17.37
CA PRO A 212 -10.31 -13.17 17.45
C PRO A 212 -11.67 -12.78 16.88
N VAL A 213 -12.14 -11.57 17.16
CA VAL A 213 -13.44 -11.09 16.66
C VAL A 213 -13.46 -10.99 15.14
N LYS A 214 -12.38 -10.50 14.53
CA LYS A 214 -12.28 -10.38 13.07
C LYS A 214 -12.16 -11.75 12.41
N ALA A 215 -11.41 -12.68 13.00
CA ALA A 215 -11.26 -14.04 12.52
C ALA A 215 -12.59 -14.80 12.54
N LEU A 216 -13.36 -14.68 13.63
CA LEU A 216 -14.73 -15.26 13.71
C LEU A 216 -15.66 -14.67 12.64
N GLY A 217 -15.59 -13.36 12.37
CA GLY A 217 -16.34 -12.71 11.29
C GLY A 217 -15.99 -13.27 9.91
N GLU A 218 -14.72 -13.53 9.66
CA GLU A 218 -14.24 -14.12 8.40
C GLU A 218 -14.73 -15.56 8.22
N ILE A 219 -14.65 -16.38 9.25
CA ILE A 219 -15.19 -17.76 9.25
C ILE A 219 -16.68 -17.77 8.94
N ARG A 220 -17.48 -16.91 9.61
CA ARG A 220 -18.93 -16.80 9.38
C ARG A 220 -19.24 -16.39 7.94
N SER A 221 -18.53 -15.41 7.42
CA SER A 221 -18.68 -14.96 6.02
C SER A 221 -18.38 -16.08 5.03
N TRP A 222 -17.32 -16.84 5.28
CA TRP A 222 -16.93 -17.96 4.42
C TRP A 222 -17.95 -19.11 4.46
N ALA A 223 -18.47 -19.44 5.64
CA ALA A 223 -19.52 -20.44 5.81
C ALA A 223 -20.82 -20.05 5.09
N SER A 224 -21.23 -18.78 5.17
CA SER A 224 -22.43 -18.27 4.50
C SER A 224 -22.31 -18.31 2.97
N THR A 225 -21.14 -17.98 2.43
CA THR A 225 -20.87 -18.03 0.97
C THR A 225 -20.90 -19.46 0.43
N ARG A 226 -20.36 -20.42 1.20
CA ARG A 226 -20.42 -21.84 0.83
C ARG A 226 -21.86 -22.37 0.83
N ARG A 227 -22.68 -21.93 1.80
CA ARG A 227 -24.10 -22.32 1.88
C ARG A 227 -24.89 -21.82 0.68
N LYS A 228 -24.67 -20.56 0.26
CA LYS A 228 -25.33 -19.99 -0.93
C LYS A 228 -24.97 -20.68 -2.24
N LYS A 229 -23.75 -21.20 -2.37
CA LYS A 229 -23.31 -21.96 -3.56
C LYS A 229 -23.82 -23.41 -3.61
N ARG A 230 -24.41 -23.93 -2.53
CA ARG A 230 -24.94 -25.29 -2.42
C ARG A 230 -26.48 -25.35 -2.53
N LEU A 231 -27.13 -24.21 -2.61
CA LEU A 231 -28.57 -24.16 -2.90
C LEU A 231 -28.73 -24.10 -4.43
N PRO A 232 -29.52 -24.99 -5.03
CA PRO A 232 -29.75 -25.08 -6.47
C PRO A 232 -30.41 -23.81 -7.01
#